data_5af4bc770e81683a5bfd66463a3d7d7b
#
_entry.id   5af4bc770e81683a5bfd66463a3d7d7b
#
_cell.length_a   1.000
_cell.length_b   1.000
_cell.length_c   1.000
_cell.angle_alpha   90.00
_cell.angle_beta   90.00
_cell.angle_gamma   90.00
#
_symmetry.space_group_name_H-M   'P 1'
#
loop_
_entity.id
_entity.type
_entity.pdbx_description
1 polymer ?
#
loop_
_entity_poly.entity_id
_entity_poly.type
_entity_poly.pdbx_seq_one_letter_code
_entity_poly.pdbx_strand_id
1 'polypeptide(L)'
;MKKFIVFLIFTSLAFGLEINKFQADIYSKSNVLRKVELDLDIELRDENAKKSAIYDALNVIIGSFYAEDLMTSMGKENFKQSFIKYTAKKHSITIDEVYILGLKFVDELMIDKIIETIQNRDLCKSNQGKTKSPISTPKPQSIDMNNNLSDFGKDFGEN
;
A
#
# COMPACT_ATOMS: atom_id res chain seq x y z
N MET A 1 2.64 -14.95 -61.93
CA MET A 1 1.79 -14.22 -60.94
C MET A 1 2.32 -14.56 -59.54
N LYS A 2 3.09 -13.66 -58.97
CA LYS A 2 3.71 -13.83 -57.62
C LYS A 2 2.71 -13.37 -56.58
N LYS A 3 2.15 -14.32 -55.77
CA LYS A 3 1.30 -14.00 -54.64
C LYS A 3 2.15 -13.43 -53.51
N PHE A 4 2.13 -12.12 -53.32
CA PHE A 4 2.64 -11.46 -52.12
C PHE A 4 1.71 -11.79 -50.94
N ILE A 5 2.15 -12.70 -50.06
CA ILE A 5 1.51 -12.92 -48.75
C ILE A 5 2.09 -11.82 -47.84
N VAL A 6 1.32 -10.75 -47.65
CA VAL A 6 1.59 -9.75 -46.62
C VAL A 6 1.24 -10.38 -45.29
N PHE A 7 2.23 -10.88 -44.56
CA PHE A 7 2.10 -11.35 -43.18
C PHE A 7 2.02 -10.11 -42.30
N LEU A 8 0.78 -9.67 -42.03
CA LEU A 8 0.50 -8.56 -41.14
C LEU A 8 0.78 -9.04 -39.70
N ILE A 9 2.01 -8.79 -39.22
CA ILE A 9 2.37 -9.06 -37.82
C ILE A 9 1.61 -8.04 -36.97
N PHE A 10 0.51 -8.49 -36.39
CA PHE A 10 -0.20 -7.75 -35.35
C PHE A 10 0.69 -7.78 -34.08
N THR A 11 1.55 -6.80 -33.93
CA THR A 11 2.23 -6.56 -32.66
C THR A 11 1.20 -5.98 -31.69
N SER A 12 0.66 -6.80 -30.79
CA SER A 12 -0.10 -6.30 -29.66
C SER A 12 0.84 -5.50 -28.78
N LEU A 13 0.65 -4.19 -28.74
CA LEU A 13 1.34 -3.31 -27.78
C LEU A 13 0.73 -3.61 -26.39
N ALA A 14 1.45 -4.33 -25.56
CA ALA A 14 1.13 -4.46 -24.16
C ALA A 14 1.71 -3.26 -23.41
N PHE A 15 0.89 -2.63 -22.57
CA PHE A 15 1.33 -1.51 -21.73
C PHE A 15 1.60 -2.03 -20.32
N GLY A 16 2.85 -1.91 -19.85
CA GLY A 16 3.25 -2.28 -18.49
C GLY A 16 2.85 -1.20 -17.48
N LEU A 17 2.21 -1.62 -16.38
CA LEU A 17 1.96 -0.79 -15.20
C LEU A 17 2.69 -1.38 -14.01
N GLU A 18 3.78 -0.74 -13.61
CA GLU A 18 4.53 -1.12 -12.41
C GLU A 18 3.91 -0.48 -11.17
N ILE A 19 3.66 -1.30 -10.15
CA ILE A 19 3.14 -0.90 -8.83
C ILE A 19 4.17 -1.33 -7.79
N ASN A 20 4.80 -0.34 -7.17
CA ASN A 20 5.82 -0.56 -6.16
C ASN A 20 5.31 -0.22 -4.78
N LYS A 21 5.64 -1.06 -3.79
CA LYS A 21 5.35 -0.86 -2.36
C LYS A 21 3.87 -0.60 -2.07
N PHE A 22 3.00 -1.28 -2.79
CA PHE A 22 1.57 -1.24 -2.48
C PHE A 22 1.35 -1.93 -1.13
N GLN A 23 0.71 -1.24 -0.21
CA GLN A 23 0.44 -1.75 1.13
C GLN A 23 -1.06 -1.88 1.36
N ALA A 24 -1.45 -3.00 1.95
CA ALA A 24 -2.83 -3.26 2.35
C ALA A 24 -2.87 -4.09 3.63
N ASP A 25 -4.00 -3.99 4.33
CA ASP A 25 -4.24 -4.78 5.52
C ASP A 25 -4.91 -6.11 5.14
N ILE A 26 -4.47 -7.20 5.76
CA ILE A 26 -4.93 -8.56 5.52
C ILE A 26 -5.06 -9.31 6.84
N TYR A 27 -6.09 -10.13 6.97
CA TYR A 27 -6.25 -10.98 8.16
C TYR A 27 -5.44 -12.28 8.03
N SER A 28 -4.83 -12.68 9.13
CA SER A 28 -4.29 -14.05 9.29
C SER A 28 -5.40 -15.02 9.67
N LYS A 29 -5.15 -16.32 9.51
CA LYS A 29 -6.07 -17.38 9.99
C LYS A 29 -6.27 -17.36 11.51
N SER A 30 -5.33 -16.78 12.24
CA SER A 30 -5.45 -16.53 13.68
C SER A 30 -6.21 -15.24 14.03
N ASN A 31 -6.86 -14.60 13.05
CA ASN A 31 -7.64 -13.38 13.20
C ASN A 31 -6.82 -12.15 13.61
N VAL A 32 -5.53 -12.16 13.35
CA VAL A 32 -4.63 -11.02 13.57
C VAL A 32 -4.51 -10.22 12.28
N LEU A 33 -4.71 -8.90 12.37
CA LEU A 33 -4.50 -7.99 11.25
C LEU A 33 -3.01 -7.86 10.97
N ARG A 34 -2.61 -8.01 9.71
CA ARG A 34 -1.24 -7.87 9.24
C ARG A 34 -1.19 -6.90 8.07
N LYS A 35 -0.10 -6.21 7.92
CA LYS A 35 0.15 -5.38 6.74
C LYS A 35 0.99 -6.15 5.74
N VAL A 36 0.50 -6.25 4.51
CA VAL A 36 1.22 -6.84 3.37
C VAL A 36 1.74 -5.72 2.47
N GLU A 37 2.95 -5.88 1.96
CA GLU A 37 3.53 -5.03 0.92
C GLU A 37 3.74 -5.87 -0.33
N LEU A 38 3.25 -5.36 -1.48
CA LEU A 38 3.36 -6.00 -2.79
C LEU A 38 4.06 -5.09 -3.78
N ASP A 39 4.90 -5.72 -4.61
CA ASP A 39 5.44 -5.14 -5.82
C ASP A 39 4.91 -5.97 -7.01
N LEU A 40 4.25 -5.30 -7.95
CA LEU A 40 3.59 -5.92 -9.08
C LEU A 40 4.02 -5.27 -10.38
N ASP A 41 4.12 -6.09 -11.43
CA ASP A 41 4.13 -5.63 -12.82
C ASP A 41 2.89 -6.18 -13.52
N ILE A 42 2.13 -5.31 -14.18
CA ILE A 42 0.83 -5.62 -14.76
C ILE A 42 0.84 -5.27 -16.24
N GLU A 43 0.63 -6.25 -17.09
CA GLU A 43 0.47 -6.04 -18.52
C GLU A 43 -0.99 -5.70 -18.83
N LEU A 44 -1.21 -4.45 -19.27
CA LEU A 44 -2.54 -3.94 -19.61
C LEU A 44 -2.73 -3.95 -21.13
N ARG A 45 -3.94 -4.32 -21.56
CA ARG A 45 -4.32 -4.20 -22.97
C ARG A 45 -4.78 -2.79 -23.32
N ASP A 46 -5.33 -2.06 -22.34
CA ASP A 46 -5.86 -0.72 -22.51
C ASP A 46 -4.92 0.33 -21.90
N GLU A 47 -4.33 1.17 -22.74
CA GLU A 47 -3.47 2.28 -22.34
C GLU A 47 -4.19 3.30 -21.44
N ASN A 48 -5.51 3.45 -21.62
CA ASN A 48 -6.31 4.43 -20.88
C ASN A 48 -6.85 3.87 -19.55
N ALA A 49 -6.38 2.69 -19.12
CA ALA A 49 -6.79 2.09 -17.86
C ALA A 49 -6.49 3.02 -16.68
N LYS A 50 -7.53 3.38 -15.92
CA LYS A 50 -7.37 4.26 -14.76
C LYS A 50 -6.60 3.55 -13.65
N LYS A 51 -5.45 4.08 -13.29
CA LYS A 51 -4.63 3.58 -12.19
C LYS A 51 -5.42 3.44 -10.89
N SER A 52 -6.32 4.38 -10.58
CA SER A 52 -7.18 4.32 -9.40
C SER A 52 -8.09 3.09 -9.37
N ALA A 53 -8.60 2.63 -10.52
CA ALA A 53 -9.42 1.42 -10.62
C ALA A 53 -8.59 0.15 -10.36
N ILE A 54 -7.33 0.12 -10.78
CA ILE A 54 -6.40 -0.96 -10.47
C ILE A 54 -6.12 -1.02 -8.97
N TYR A 55 -5.87 0.14 -8.33
CA TYR A 55 -5.63 0.22 -6.88
C TYR A 55 -6.87 -0.18 -6.06
N ASP A 56 -8.08 0.22 -6.50
CA ASP A 56 -9.34 -0.22 -5.89
C ASP A 56 -9.48 -1.75 -5.96
N ALA A 57 -9.25 -2.33 -7.13
CA ALA A 57 -9.30 -3.78 -7.32
C ALA A 57 -8.29 -4.52 -6.44
N LEU A 58 -7.06 -4.01 -6.31
CA LEU A 58 -6.04 -4.59 -5.44
C LEU A 58 -6.48 -4.61 -3.98
N ASN A 59 -7.00 -3.49 -3.46
CA ASN A 59 -7.48 -3.41 -2.09
C ASN A 59 -8.60 -4.42 -1.80
N VAL A 60 -9.58 -4.53 -2.72
CA VAL A 60 -10.70 -5.45 -2.56
C VAL A 60 -10.24 -6.90 -2.59
N ILE A 61 -9.39 -7.24 -3.56
CA ILE A 61 -8.97 -8.63 -3.76
C ILE A 61 -8.01 -9.09 -2.66
N ILE A 62 -7.04 -8.28 -2.25
CA ILE A 62 -6.14 -8.62 -1.15
C ILE A 62 -6.91 -8.89 0.14
N GLY A 63 -7.88 -8.05 0.48
CA GLY A 63 -8.71 -8.22 1.66
C GLY A 63 -9.57 -9.50 1.68
N SER A 64 -9.69 -10.20 0.54
CA SER A 64 -10.41 -11.47 0.44
C SER A 64 -9.56 -12.71 0.71
N PHE A 65 -8.27 -12.56 0.94
CA PHE A 65 -7.34 -13.64 1.25
C PHE A 65 -6.91 -13.64 2.72
N TYR A 66 -6.48 -14.80 3.21
CA TYR A 66 -5.71 -14.87 4.45
C TYR A 66 -4.21 -14.73 4.15
N ALA A 67 -3.50 -14.13 5.10
CA ALA A 67 -2.07 -13.88 4.98
C ALA A 67 -1.28 -15.16 4.64
N GLU A 68 -1.57 -16.26 5.33
CA GLU A 68 -0.89 -17.53 5.14
C GLU A 68 -1.16 -18.12 3.76
N ASP A 69 -2.38 -17.98 3.25
CA ASP A 69 -2.75 -18.51 1.94
C ASP A 69 -2.06 -17.74 0.81
N LEU A 70 -2.02 -16.40 0.94
CA LEU A 70 -1.37 -15.53 -0.04
C LEU A 70 0.13 -15.81 -0.20
N MET A 71 0.80 -16.32 0.84
CA MET A 71 2.23 -16.68 0.78
C MET A 71 2.50 -17.98 0.02
N THR A 72 1.49 -18.80 -0.20
CA THR A 72 1.66 -20.05 -0.95
C THR A 72 1.71 -19.80 -2.46
N SER A 73 2.33 -20.71 -3.22
CA SER A 73 2.32 -20.61 -4.68
C SER A 73 0.91 -20.63 -5.25
N MET A 74 0.05 -21.52 -4.72
CA MET A 74 -1.35 -21.60 -5.14
C MET A 74 -2.13 -20.33 -4.77
N GLY A 75 -1.90 -19.76 -3.59
CA GLY A 75 -2.55 -18.53 -3.16
C GLY A 75 -2.14 -17.32 -4.03
N LYS A 76 -0.87 -17.25 -4.41
CA LYS A 76 -0.40 -16.21 -5.35
C LYS A 76 -1.09 -16.33 -6.71
N GLU A 77 -1.21 -17.56 -7.22
CA GLU A 77 -1.88 -17.78 -8.51
C GLU A 77 -3.37 -17.48 -8.44
N ASN A 78 -4.04 -17.89 -7.36
CA ASN A 78 -5.45 -17.57 -7.12
C ASN A 78 -5.66 -16.06 -6.98
N PHE A 79 -4.73 -15.35 -6.34
CA PHE A 79 -4.76 -13.89 -6.24
C PHE A 79 -4.70 -13.24 -7.63
N LYS A 80 -3.72 -13.62 -8.48
CA LYS A 80 -3.60 -13.09 -9.83
C LYS A 80 -4.87 -13.29 -10.65
N GLN A 81 -5.40 -14.52 -10.65
CA GLN A 81 -6.64 -14.83 -11.38
C GLN A 81 -7.84 -14.07 -10.86
N SER A 82 -7.99 -13.94 -9.54
CA SER A 82 -9.10 -13.20 -8.92
C SER A 82 -9.01 -11.72 -9.24
N PHE A 83 -7.81 -11.17 -9.22
CA PHE A 83 -7.55 -9.78 -9.54
C PHE A 83 -7.89 -9.47 -11.00
N ILE A 84 -7.41 -10.28 -11.96
CA ILE A 84 -7.73 -10.14 -13.39
C ILE A 84 -9.25 -10.19 -13.61
N LYS A 85 -9.92 -11.20 -13.03
CA LYS A 85 -11.39 -11.38 -13.19
C LYS A 85 -12.19 -10.21 -12.60
N TYR A 86 -11.79 -9.75 -11.40
CA TYR A 86 -12.47 -8.65 -10.73
C TYR A 86 -12.30 -7.34 -11.49
N THR A 87 -11.09 -7.04 -11.94
CA THR A 87 -10.77 -5.83 -12.69
C THR A 87 -11.53 -5.77 -14.01
N ALA A 88 -11.59 -6.87 -14.73
CA ALA A 88 -12.38 -6.98 -15.97
C ALA A 88 -13.89 -6.79 -15.71
N LYS A 89 -14.44 -7.45 -14.69
CA LYS A 89 -15.88 -7.41 -14.39
C LYS A 89 -16.31 -6.08 -13.80
N LYS A 90 -15.54 -5.48 -12.90
CA LYS A 90 -15.94 -4.30 -12.14
C LYS A 90 -15.56 -2.99 -12.84
N HIS A 91 -14.40 -2.98 -13.48
CA HIS A 91 -13.82 -1.76 -14.05
C HIS A 91 -13.74 -1.78 -15.58
N SER A 92 -14.11 -2.90 -16.22
CA SER A 92 -14.01 -3.11 -17.68
C SER A 92 -12.59 -2.92 -18.21
N ILE A 93 -11.58 -3.20 -17.38
CA ILE A 93 -10.17 -3.12 -17.73
C ILE A 93 -9.66 -4.55 -17.99
N THR A 94 -9.07 -4.78 -19.16
CA THR A 94 -8.47 -6.06 -19.52
C THR A 94 -7.01 -6.09 -19.15
N ILE A 95 -6.64 -7.04 -18.30
CA ILE A 95 -5.26 -7.34 -17.90
C ILE A 95 -4.86 -8.62 -18.62
N ASP A 96 -3.73 -8.61 -19.32
CA ASP A 96 -3.19 -9.78 -20.01
C ASP A 96 -2.39 -10.67 -19.06
N GLU A 97 -1.53 -10.07 -18.21
CA GLU A 97 -0.72 -10.83 -17.24
C GLU A 97 -0.44 -9.99 -15.99
N VAL A 98 -0.20 -10.67 -14.87
CA VAL A 98 0.19 -10.07 -13.59
C VAL A 98 1.41 -10.81 -13.04
N TYR A 99 2.49 -10.08 -12.81
CA TYR A 99 3.70 -10.59 -12.19
C TYR A 99 3.82 -10.07 -10.77
N ILE A 100 4.03 -10.97 -9.80
CA ILE A 100 4.32 -10.61 -8.42
C ILE A 100 5.85 -10.54 -8.28
N LEU A 101 6.40 -9.33 -8.27
CA LEU A 101 7.84 -9.10 -8.15
C LEU A 101 8.31 -9.22 -6.70
N GLY A 102 7.46 -8.81 -5.77
CA GLY A 102 7.72 -8.89 -4.34
C GLY A 102 6.43 -9.05 -3.54
N LEU A 103 6.50 -9.84 -2.48
CA LEU A 103 5.43 -9.98 -1.50
C LEU A 103 6.05 -10.26 -0.14
N LYS A 104 5.80 -9.37 0.81
CA LYS A 104 6.29 -9.50 2.19
C LYS A 104 5.28 -8.96 3.19
N PHE A 105 5.35 -9.44 4.42
CA PHE A 105 4.63 -8.82 5.52
C PHE A 105 5.49 -7.74 6.18
N VAL A 106 4.85 -6.62 6.47
CA VAL A 106 5.45 -5.55 7.27
C VAL A 106 5.09 -5.84 8.72
N ASP A 107 6.02 -6.41 9.47
CA ASP A 107 5.84 -6.66 10.89
C ASP A 107 6.02 -5.35 11.67
N GLU A 108 4.92 -4.77 12.13
CA GLU A 108 4.93 -3.62 13.06
C GLU A 108 5.66 -3.98 14.36
N LEU A 109 5.64 -5.25 14.75
CA LEU A 109 6.39 -5.77 15.91
C LEU A 109 7.92 -5.62 15.80
N MET A 110 8.47 -5.45 14.59
CA MET A 110 9.89 -5.13 14.46
C MET A 110 10.21 -3.71 14.94
N ILE A 111 9.28 -2.77 14.74
CA ILE A 111 9.48 -1.38 15.17
C ILE A 111 9.50 -1.32 16.70
N ASP A 112 8.58 -2.01 17.37
CA ASP A 112 8.53 -2.07 18.82
C ASP A 112 9.79 -2.75 19.40
N LYS A 113 10.24 -3.86 18.81
CA LYS A 113 11.49 -4.52 19.18
C LYS A 113 12.72 -3.65 18.93
N ILE A 114 12.74 -2.88 17.86
CA ILE A 114 13.82 -1.93 17.59
C ILE A 114 13.82 -0.81 18.64
N ILE A 115 12.66 -0.25 18.96
CA ILE A 115 12.49 0.78 19.99
C ILE A 115 12.92 0.23 21.34
N GLU A 116 12.48 -0.96 21.72
CA GLU A 116 12.89 -1.63 22.95
C GLU A 116 14.40 -1.90 22.98
N THR A 117 14.99 -2.34 21.87
CA THR A 117 16.43 -2.56 21.75
C THR A 117 17.22 -1.25 21.87
N ILE A 118 16.75 -0.16 21.29
CA ILE A 118 17.34 1.17 21.38
C ILE A 118 17.28 1.68 22.83
N GLN A 119 16.14 1.49 23.49
CA GLN A 119 15.94 1.87 24.90
C GLN A 119 16.82 1.04 25.83
N ASN A 120 16.86 -0.28 25.64
CA ASN A 120 17.65 -1.20 26.46
C ASN A 120 19.17 -1.05 26.27
N ARG A 121 19.63 -0.59 25.12
CA ARG A 121 21.03 -0.34 24.82
C ARG A 121 21.49 1.07 25.16
N ASP A 122 20.63 1.89 25.76
CA ASP A 122 20.97 3.29 26.13
C ASP A 122 21.57 4.12 24.97
N LEU A 123 21.25 3.74 23.69
CA LEU A 123 21.81 4.39 22.50
C LEU A 123 21.37 5.85 22.36
N CYS A 124 20.38 6.28 23.13
CA CYS A 124 19.91 7.66 23.17
C CYS A 124 20.54 8.50 24.28
N LYS A 125 21.52 7.95 25.06
CA LYS A 125 22.30 8.78 25.95
C LYS A 125 23.34 9.56 25.16
N SER A 126 22.87 10.67 24.55
CA SER A 126 23.79 11.71 24.08
C SER A 126 24.56 12.25 25.27
N ASN A 127 25.86 12.40 25.10
CA ASN A 127 26.76 13.11 26.01
C ASN A 127 26.19 14.47 26.42
N GLN A 128 25.40 14.52 27.48
CA GLN A 128 25.15 15.79 28.17
C GLN A 128 26.33 16.13 29.03
N GLY A 129 27.34 16.74 28.38
CA GLY A 129 28.30 17.60 29.07
C GLY A 129 27.53 18.72 29.76
N LYS A 130 27.68 18.76 31.06
CA LYS A 130 27.38 19.77 32.05
C LYS A 130 26.94 21.13 31.48
N THR A 131 25.67 21.49 31.59
CA THR A 131 25.25 22.85 31.89
C THR A 131 23.98 22.80 32.72
N LYS A 132 24.10 23.23 33.96
CA LYS A 132 22.98 23.47 34.88
C LYS A 132 22.19 24.67 34.41
N SER A 133 20.89 24.50 34.14
CA SER A 133 19.87 25.51 34.38
C SER A 133 18.50 24.79 34.42
N PRO A 134 17.70 25.03 35.45
CA PRO A 134 16.37 24.41 35.54
C PRO A 134 15.42 25.13 34.61
N ILE A 135 15.09 24.47 33.48
CA ILE A 135 13.97 24.89 32.65
C ILE A 135 12.71 24.32 33.29
N SER A 136 11.90 25.22 33.84
CA SER A 136 10.54 24.91 34.28
C SER A 136 9.75 24.30 33.13
N THR A 137 9.34 23.05 33.29
CA THR A 137 8.40 22.36 32.42
C THR A 137 7.08 23.13 32.37
N PRO A 138 6.58 23.53 31.19
CA PRO A 138 5.23 24.02 31.08
C PRO A 138 4.27 22.86 31.39
N LYS A 139 3.40 23.08 32.37
CA LYS A 139 2.31 22.18 32.71
C LYS A 139 1.44 21.95 31.47
N PRO A 140 1.06 20.72 31.10
CA PRO A 140 0.14 20.52 29.98
C PRO A 140 -1.19 21.23 30.32
N GLN A 141 -1.52 22.23 29.53
CA GLN A 141 -2.84 22.87 29.59
C GLN A 141 -3.83 21.89 28.98
N SER A 142 -4.82 21.49 29.76
CA SER A 142 -6.00 20.81 29.24
C SER A 142 -6.68 21.70 28.22
N ILE A 143 -6.80 21.22 26.98
CA ILE A 143 -7.60 21.87 25.94
C ILE A 143 -9.05 21.69 26.35
N ASP A 144 -9.67 22.78 26.80
CA ASP A 144 -11.09 22.83 27.12
C ASP A 144 -11.88 22.87 25.81
N MET A 145 -12.43 21.71 25.41
CA MET A 145 -13.20 21.55 24.17
C MET A 145 -14.60 22.20 24.21
N ASN A 146 -14.88 23.04 25.20
CA ASN A 146 -16.23 23.58 25.42
C ASN A 146 -16.42 25.04 24.98
N ASN A 147 -15.47 25.65 24.31
CA ASN A 147 -15.62 27.05 23.85
C ASN A 147 -15.58 27.14 22.32
N ASN A 148 -16.77 27.34 21.78
CA ASN A 148 -17.10 28.02 20.51
C ASN A 148 -16.71 27.33 19.19
N LEU A 149 -17.61 26.44 18.77
CA LEU A 149 -17.69 25.96 17.38
C LEU A 149 -18.08 27.08 16.38
N SER A 150 -18.33 28.30 16.86
CA SER A 150 -18.76 29.46 16.04
C SER A 150 -17.60 30.26 15.45
N ASP A 151 -16.37 30.00 15.86
CA ASP A 151 -15.19 30.76 15.40
C ASP A 151 -14.35 30.04 14.33
N PHE A 152 -14.70 28.81 14.01
CA PHE A 152 -13.95 27.99 13.04
C PHE A 152 -14.24 28.33 11.56
N GLY A 153 -15.13 29.27 11.30
CA GLY A 153 -15.58 29.70 9.96
C GLY A 153 -15.09 31.02 9.46
N LYS A 154 -14.36 31.81 10.25
CA LYS A 154 -14.05 33.19 9.91
C LYS A 154 -12.68 33.43 9.27
N ASP A 155 -11.80 32.46 9.26
CA ASP A 155 -10.43 32.60 8.70
C ASP A 155 -10.25 32.07 7.28
N PHE A 156 -11.27 31.50 6.65
CA PHE A 156 -11.24 31.20 5.22
C PHE A 156 -11.92 32.35 4.47
N GLY A 157 -11.10 33.39 4.21
CA GLY A 157 -11.53 34.60 3.55
C GLY A 157 -12.21 34.35 2.21
N GLU A 158 -13.45 34.77 2.13
CA GLU A 158 -14.05 35.19 0.87
C GLU A 158 -13.42 36.54 0.48
N ASN A 159 -12.73 36.53 -0.66
CA ASN A 159 -12.52 37.70 -1.51
C ASN A 159 -12.87 37.28 -2.94
#